data_0e88929ff5d8456acc725dc11f4b1310
#
_entry.id   0e88929ff5d8456acc725dc11f4b1310
#
_cell.length_a   1.000
_cell.length_b   1.000
_cell.length_c   1.000
_cell.angle_alpha   90.00
_cell.angle_beta   90.00
_cell.angle_gamma   90.00
#
_symmetry.space_group_name_H-M   'P 1'
#
loop_
_entity.id
_entity.type
_entity.pdbx_description
1 polymer ?
#
loop_
_entity_poly.entity_id
_entity_poly.type
_entity_poly.pdbx_seq_one_letter_code
_entity_poly.pdbx_strand_id
1 'polypeptide(L)'
;MSTGKNNLLYSCIKKAKAIVKKLPPVQYAREYKILSGSSVLMLHRCEEYDTTKLLPNEILKVSPQYLEQFIQKASKTHTFISLDDLSAPLPEKPFMVFTFDDGYKDNLKKALPVFEKYGVPFTVYVTTCFPDYTANLWWFVLDDIISSNSVIKTSDGVVWDCTTKQRKIDVYMALREIILKFPADDFENKFTEYFSGYKINLKEKAKELALSWDEVKQLAESPLCTIGAQTTNHVNLAEMDDDAAYQEILQSKQQLEEKTGKQVSHFAFPFGTANEVTEREYRLAQKAGFKTAVVSFGGNITDLSEKTLFKIPRKMLVDVYHEF
;
A
#
# COMPACT_ATOMS: atom_id res chain seq x y z
N MET A 1 -15.59 -12.72 -36.98
CA MET A 1 -15.63 -12.95 -35.53
C MET A 1 -14.68 -12.00 -34.81
N SER A 2 -14.88 -10.67 -34.94
CA SER A 2 -13.94 -9.63 -34.45
C SER A 2 -14.60 -8.61 -33.47
N THR A 3 -15.87 -8.77 -33.18
CA THR A 3 -16.64 -7.77 -32.41
C THR A 3 -16.61 -7.98 -30.89
N GLY A 4 -16.23 -9.16 -30.40
CA GLY A 4 -16.23 -9.44 -28.94
C GLY A 4 -15.01 -8.86 -28.19
N LYS A 5 -13.82 -8.87 -28.81
CA LYS A 5 -12.58 -8.38 -28.17
C LYS A 5 -12.58 -6.85 -27.99
N ASN A 6 -13.17 -6.12 -28.93
CA ASN A 6 -13.29 -4.66 -28.83
C ASN A 6 -14.24 -4.21 -27.72
N ASN A 7 -15.30 -5.00 -27.40
CA ASN A 7 -16.23 -4.67 -26.36
C ASN A 7 -15.66 -4.81 -24.93
N LEU A 8 -14.77 -5.80 -24.72
CA LEU A 8 -14.09 -5.98 -23.41
C LEU A 8 -13.11 -4.83 -23.15
N LEU A 9 -12.30 -4.48 -24.15
CA LEU A 9 -11.38 -3.36 -24.11
C LEU A 9 -12.11 -2.02 -23.83
N TYR A 10 -13.25 -1.79 -24.51
CA TYR A 10 -14.07 -0.59 -24.31
C TYR A 10 -14.69 -0.54 -22.91
N SER A 11 -15.09 -1.69 -22.35
CA SER A 11 -15.60 -1.80 -20.98
C SER A 11 -14.53 -1.50 -19.93
N CYS A 12 -13.30 -2.03 -20.11
CA CYS A 12 -12.17 -1.77 -19.22
C CYS A 12 -11.75 -0.29 -19.25
N ILE A 13 -11.66 0.31 -20.44
CA ILE A 13 -11.35 1.73 -20.61
C ILE A 13 -12.43 2.62 -19.95
N LYS A 14 -13.70 2.23 -20.07
CA LYS A 14 -14.82 2.96 -19.44
C LYS A 14 -14.80 2.88 -17.91
N LYS A 15 -14.44 1.74 -17.35
CA LYS A 15 -14.22 1.56 -15.89
C LYS A 15 -13.00 2.34 -15.41
N ALA A 16 -11.88 2.30 -16.15
CA ALA A 16 -10.68 3.08 -15.85
C ALA A 16 -11.00 4.60 -15.85
N LYS A 17 -11.71 5.11 -16.85
CA LYS A 17 -12.17 6.51 -16.88
C LYS A 17 -13.10 6.87 -15.71
N ALA A 18 -13.91 5.93 -15.22
CA ALA A 18 -14.76 6.15 -14.05
C ALA A 18 -13.96 6.23 -12.74
N ILE A 19 -12.85 5.48 -12.64
CA ILE A 19 -11.93 5.55 -11.49
C ILE A 19 -11.17 6.88 -11.51
N VAL A 20 -10.61 7.29 -12.65
CA VAL A 20 -9.90 8.57 -12.80
C VAL A 20 -10.82 9.78 -12.58
N LYS A 21 -12.10 9.73 -13.04
CA LYS A 21 -13.09 10.79 -12.78
C LYS A 21 -13.55 10.89 -11.31
N LYS A 22 -13.30 9.85 -10.50
CA LYS A 22 -13.62 9.86 -9.06
C LYS A 22 -12.52 10.44 -8.18
N LEU A 23 -11.37 10.84 -8.75
CA LEU A 23 -10.37 11.62 -8.02
C LEU A 23 -10.97 13.00 -7.75
N PRO A 24 -11.24 13.36 -6.49
CA PRO A 24 -11.94 14.61 -6.20
C PRO A 24 -11.05 15.82 -6.54
N PRO A 25 -11.64 16.82 -7.14
CA PRO A 25 -11.01 18.13 -7.22
C PRO A 25 -11.08 18.75 -5.83
N VAL A 26 -9.99 19.17 -5.26
CA VAL A 26 -9.87 20.07 -4.10
C VAL A 26 -9.18 19.43 -2.89
N GLN A 27 -7.93 19.66 -2.85
CA GLN A 27 -6.96 19.46 -1.82
C GLN A 27 -7.39 19.93 -0.42
N TYR A 28 -7.93 21.14 -0.29
CA TYR A 28 -8.37 21.68 1.00
C TYR A 28 -9.46 20.87 1.68
N ALA A 29 -10.41 20.33 0.92
CA ALA A 29 -11.48 19.52 1.47
C ALA A 29 -10.98 18.15 1.99
N ARG A 30 -9.93 17.59 1.37
CA ARG A 30 -9.30 16.35 1.82
C ARG A 30 -8.47 16.55 3.08
N GLU A 31 -7.59 17.55 3.10
CA GLU A 31 -6.80 17.88 4.29
C GLU A 31 -7.71 18.24 5.47
N TYR A 32 -8.76 19.02 5.25
CA TYR A 32 -9.74 19.32 6.28
C TYR A 32 -10.40 18.07 6.83
N LYS A 33 -10.75 17.13 5.96
CA LYS A 33 -11.34 15.83 6.36
C LYS A 33 -10.33 14.96 7.12
N ILE A 34 -9.05 15.01 6.76
CA ILE A 34 -7.98 14.29 7.48
C ILE A 34 -7.77 14.92 8.87
N LEU A 35 -7.74 16.24 8.97
CA LEU A 35 -7.56 16.99 10.23
C LEU A 35 -8.85 17.09 11.08
N SER A 36 -9.94 16.42 10.73
CA SER A 36 -11.16 16.39 11.50
C SER A 36 -11.21 15.19 12.45
N GLY A 37 -10.88 15.38 13.72
CA GLY A 37 -10.96 14.35 14.77
C GLY A 37 -9.83 13.32 14.73
N SER A 38 -9.85 12.38 15.67
CA SER A 38 -8.82 11.35 15.82
C SER A 38 -8.81 10.35 14.67
N SER A 39 -7.62 9.96 14.20
CA SER A 39 -7.50 9.07 13.04
C SER A 39 -6.17 8.31 12.99
N VAL A 40 -6.19 7.15 12.35
CA VAL A 40 -5.00 6.45 11.86
C VAL A 40 -4.82 6.80 10.39
N LEU A 41 -3.63 7.24 10.03
CA LEU A 41 -3.26 7.61 8.65
C LEU A 41 -2.58 6.44 7.96
N MET A 42 -2.99 6.15 6.74
CA MET A 42 -2.40 5.15 5.86
C MET A 42 -1.57 5.84 4.80
N LEU A 43 -0.30 5.47 4.73
CA LEU A 43 0.67 5.84 3.73
C LEU A 43 1.28 4.57 3.15
N HIS A 44 1.95 4.67 1.99
CA HIS A 44 2.73 3.56 1.43
C HIS A 44 4.16 4.01 1.18
N ARG A 45 4.34 5.11 0.46
CA ARG A 45 5.65 5.57 0.02
C ARG A 45 5.93 6.99 0.46
N CYS A 46 7.17 7.24 0.88
CA CYS A 46 7.68 8.59 1.16
C CYS A 46 8.76 8.93 0.13
N GLU A 47 8.33 9.44 -1.03
CA GLU A 47 9.21 9.67 -2.17
C GLU A 47 8.74 10.89 -2.97
N GLU A 48 9.69 11.56 -3.65
CA GLU A 48 9.34 12.61 -4.57
C GLU A 48 8.49 12.07 -5.72
N TYR A 49 7.59 12.91 -6.18
CA TYR A 49 6.74 12.59 -7.31
C TYR A 49 7.55 12.61 -8.63
N ASP A 50 7.40 11.58 -9.44
CA ASP A 50 8.04 11.48 -10.75
C ASP A 50 7.02 11.69 -11.87
N THR A 51 7.07 12.86 -12.52
CA THR A 51 6.17 13.22 -13.63
C THR A 51 6.32 12.33 -14.86
N THR A 52 7.40 11.56 -14.96
CA THR A 52 7.64 10.63 -16.07
C THR A 52 6.96 9.27 -15.84
N LYS A 53 6.53 8.99 -14.61
CA LYS A 53 5.83 7.76 -14.21
C LYS A 53 4.31 7.91 -14.28
N LEU A 54 3.62 6.78 -14.11
CA LEU A 54 2.17 6.73 -14.22
C LEU A 54 1.47 7.02 -12.91
N LEU A 55 0.39 7.77 -12.99
CA LEU A 55 -0.43 8.17 -11.86
C LEU A 55 -0.83 7.02 -10.91
N PRO A 56 -1.23 5.83 -11.36
CA PRO A 56 -1.64 4.76 -10.46
C PRO A 56 -0.59 4.36 -9.42
N ASN A 57 0.71 4.48 -9.73
CA ASN A 57 1.80 4.22 -8.78
C ASN A 57 2.20 5.48 -8.01
N GLU A 58 2.18 6.64 -8.69
CA GLU A 58 2.62 7.90 -8.09
C GLU A 58 1.65 8.41 -7.02
N ILE A 59 0.35 8.12 -7.14
CA ILE A 59 -0.67 8.57 -6.17
C ILE A 59 -0.48 7.98 -4.76
N LEU A 60 0.31 6.91 -4.62
CA LEU A 60 0.63 6.30 -3.33
C LEU A 60 1.79 6.99 -2.60
N LYS A 61 2.38 8.00 -3.22
CA LYS A 61 3.51 8.73 -2.65
C LYS A 61 3.06 9.95 -1.86
N VAL A 62 3.82 10.24 -0.81
CA VAL A 62 3.91 11.56 -0.19
C VAL A 62 5.36 12.01 -0.28
N SER A 63 5.62 13.25 -0.70
CA SER A 63 6.98 13.77 -0.66
C SER A 63 7.44 13.98 0.79
N PRO A 64 8.73 13.82 1.10
CA PRO A 64 9.26 14.12 2.44
C PRO A 64 8.92 15.54 2.88
N GLN A 65 8.96 16.50 1.97
CA GLN A 65 8.60 17.89 2.21
C GLN A 65 7.10 18.04 2.58
N TYR A 66 6.21 17.36 1.86
CA TYR A 66 4.78 17.38 2.18
C TYR A 66 4.51 16.74 3.54
N LEU A 67 5.13 15.58 3.82
CA LEU A 67 5.00 14.90 5.11
C LEU A 67 5.43 15.82 6.26
N GLU A 68 6.56 16.52 6.11
CA GLU A 68 7.04 17.50 7.08
C GLU A 68 6.02 18.64 7.31
N GLN A 69 5.53 19.24 6.24
CA GLN A 69 4.54 20.32 6.31
C GLN A 69 3.22 19.84 6.95
N PHE A 70 2.81 18.63 6.62
CA PHE A 70 1.61 18.02 7.21
C PHE A 70 1.77 17.81 8.73
N ILE A 71 2.90 17.26 9.19
CA ILE A 71 3.20 17.08 10.61
C ILE A 71 3.18 18.43 11.34
N GLN A 72 3.86 19.45 10.79
CA GLN A 72 3.85 20.79 11.38
C GLN A 72 2.46 21.41 11.47
N LYS A 73 1.61 21.18 10.48
CA LYS A 73 0.22 21.66 10.47
C LYS A 73 -0.63 20.92 11.49
N ALA A 74 -0.56 19.58 11.50
CA ALA A 74 -1.35 18.72 12.36
C ALA A 74 -0.97 18.88 13.85
N SER A 75 0.30 19.13 14.19
CA SER A 75 0.78 19.30 15.56
C SER A 75 0.10 20.47 16.30
N LYS A 76 -0.46 21.44 15.57
CA LYS A 76 -1.20 22.56 16.17
C LYS A 76 -2.52 22.14 16.81
N THR A 77 -3.13 21.05 16.34
CA THR A 77 -4.48 20.61 16.73
C THR A 77 -4.55 19.17 17.22
N HIS A 78 -3.52 18.35 16.97
CA HIS A 78 -3.50 16.92 17.27
C HIS A 78 -2.29 16.56 18.12
N THR A 79 -2.45 15.48 18.91
CA THR A 79 -1.36 14.76 19.55
C THR A 79 -0.98 13.57 18.67
N PHE A 80 0.31 13.34 18.46
CA PHE A 80 0.80 12.15 17.75
C PHE A 80 1.06 11.03 18.76
N ILE A 81 0.49 9.86 18.51
CA ILE A 81 0.63 8.68 19.37
C ILE A 81 0.98 7.45 18.53
N SER A 82 1.52 6.42 19.18
CA SER A 82 1.76 5.12 18.56
C SER A 82 0.49 4.26 18.54
N LEU A 83 0.52 3.14 17.81
CA LEU A 83 -0.56 2.14 17.90
C LEU A 83 -0.64 1.47 19.28
N ASP A 84 0.49 1.31 19.97
CA ASP A 84 0.51 0.75 21.32
C ASP A 84 -0.25 1.63 22.32
N ASP A 85 -0.23 2.95 22.12
CA ASP A 85 -0.92 3.92 22.97
C ASP A 85 -2.46 3.84 22.84
N LEU A 86 -3.00 3.18 21.82
CA LEU A 86 -4.46 3.01 21.67
C LEU A 86 -5.09 2.17 22.79
N SER A 87 -4.28 1.40 23.55
CA SER A 87 -4.70 0.63 24.72
C SER A 87 -4.52 1.39 26.04
N ALA A 88 -3.96 2.59 26.01
CA ALA A 88 -3.71 3.48 27.16
C ALA A 88 -4.79 4.59 27.25
N PRO A 89 -4.84 5.36 28.34
CA PRO A 89 -5.67 6.57 28.38
C PRO A 89 -5.34 7.52 27.23
N LEU A 90 -6.34 7.80 26.39
CA LEU A 90 -6.17 8.61 25.20
C LEU A 90 -6.02 10.11 25.54
N PRO A 91 -5.32 10.89 24.70
CA PRO A 91 -5.22 12.32 24.86
C PRO A 91 -6.60 13.01 24.84
N GLU A 92 -6.74 14.10 25.58
CA GLU A 92 -7.94 14.97 25.52
C GLU A 92 -8.11 15.64 24.15
N LYS A 93 -6.98 15.98 23.49
CA LYS A 93 -6.99 16.52 22.12
C LYS A 93 -7.16 15.39 21.11
N PRO A 94 -7.73 15.69 19.93
CA PRO A 94 -7.68 14.76 18.81
C PRO A 94 -6.27 14.22 18.60
N PHE A 95 -6.15 12.95 18.24
CA PHE A 95 -4.86 12.30 18.02
C PHE A 95 -4.72 11.76 16.61
N MET A 96 -3.47 11.58 16.19
CA MET A 96 -3.11 10.93 14.93
C MET A 96 -2.07 9.85 15.15
N VAL A 97 -2.25 8.75 14.43
CA VAL A 97 -1.29 7.66 14.29
C VAL A 97 -0.85 7.60 12.83
N PHE A 98 0.45 7.53 12.57
CA PHE A 98 0.98 7.35 11.22
C PHE A 98 1.30 5.87 10.97
N THR A 99 0.84 5.33 9.84
CA THR A 99 1.15 3.97 9.41
C THR A 99 1.57 3.95 7.94
N PHE A 100 2.58 3.13 7.63
CA PHE A 100 3.01 2.81 6.28
C PHE A 100 2.72 1.35 5.99
N ASP A 101 2.30 1.03 4.78
CA ASP A 101 2.04 -0.33 4.33
C ASP A 101 3.18 -0.84 3.44
N ASP A 102 3.26 -2.16 3.28
CA ASP A 102 4.10 -2.96 2.40
C ASP A 102 5.57 -3.10 2.83
N GLY A 103 6.21 -2.07 3.33
CA GLY A 103 7.64 -2.11 3.69
C GLY A 103 8.54 -1.65 2.54
N TYR A 104 8.25 -0.48 1.96
CA TYR A 104 9.12 0.15 0.97
C TYR A 104 10.36 0.78 1.60
N LYS A 105 11.46 0.76 0.86
CA LYS A 105 12.79 1.27 1.29
C LYS A 105 12.79 2.75 1.67
N ASP A 106 11.94 3.55 1.02
CA ASP A 106 11.80 4.97 1.33
C ASP A 106 11.19 5.24 2.71
N ASN A 107 10.53 4.27 3.33
CA ASN A 107 10.06 4.38 4.71
C ASN A 107 11.25 4.54 5.68
N LEU A 108 12.36 3.83 5.46
CA LEU A 108 13.59 4.03 6.22
C LEU A 108 14.37 5.26 5.75
N LYS A 109 14.60 5.39 4.44
CA LYS A 109 15.58 6.36 3.92
C LYS A 109 15.06 7.79 3.92
N LYS A 110 13.75 7.98 3.84
CA LYS A 110 13.13 9.31 3.67
C LYS A 110 12.08 9.63 4.73
N ALA A 111 11.22 8.67 5.12
CA ALA A 111 10.20 8.94 6.14
C ALA A 111 10.79 9.00 7.54
N LEU A 112 11.61 8.02 7.95
CA LEU A 112 12.20 7.98 9.29
C LEU A 112 12.90 9.30 9.68
N PRO A 113 13.77 9.91 8.85
CA PRO A 113 14.39 11.20 9.21
C PRO A 113 13.39 12.33 9.48
N VAL A 114 12.26 12.34 8.78
CA VAL A 114 11.20 13.33 9.04
C VAL A 114 10.55 13.06 10.39
N PHE A 115 10.20 11.82 10.71
CA PHE A 115 9.60 11.47 12.00
C PHE A 115 10.56 11.71 13.15
N GLU A 116 11.84 11.40 13.01
CA GLU A 116 12.87 11.68 14.02
C GLU A 116 13.02 13.17 14.29
N LYS A 117 13.00 14.01 13.25
CA LYS A 117 13.10 15.48 13.38
C LYS A 117 12.00 16.06 14.27
N TYR A 118 10.81 15.46 14.25
CA TYR A 118 9.65 15.94 15.00
C TYR A 118 9.29 15.11 16.24
N GLY A 119 10.02 14.00 16.50
CA GLY A 119 9.72 13.09 17.59
C GLY A 119 8.35 12.41 17.46
N VAL A 120 7.92 12.11 16.24
CA VAL A 120 6.59 11.57 15.95
C VAL A 120 6.67 10.05 15.78
N PRO A 121 5.89 9.27 16.55
CA PRO A 121 5.85 7.82 16.39
C PRO A 121 5.11 7.42 15.09
N PHE A 122 5.53 6.30 14.48
CA PHE A 122 4.87 5.74 13.31
C PHE A 122 5.04 4.22 13.28
N THR A 123 4.23 3.55 12.46
CA THR A 123 4.28 2.10 12.28
C THR A 123 4.57 1.78 10.81
N VAL A 124 5.39 0.75 10.55
CA VAL A 124 5.56 0.18 9.21
C VAL A 124 5.04 -1.24 9.23
N TYR A 125 3.98 -1.51 8.48
CA TYR A 125 3.48 -2.85 8.23
C TYR A 125 4.26 -3.48 7.10
N VAL A 126 4.99 -4.54 7.41
CA VAL A 126 5.87 -5.21 6.46
C VAL A 126 5.21 -6.49 5.97
N THR A 127 5.04 -6.58 4.65
CA THR A 127 4.76 -7.85 3.96
C THR A 127 6.08 -8.59 3.77
N THR A 128 6.22 -9.82 4.30
CA THR A 128 7.56 -10.41 4.43
C THR A 128 8.20 -10.87 3.11
N CYS A 129 7.42 -11.09 2.05
CA CYS A 129 7.97 -11.30 0.71
C CYS A 129 8.74 -10.09 0.15
N PHE A 130 8.54 -8.88 0.69
CA PHE A 130 9.31 -7.70 0.29
C PHE A 130 10.77 -7.82 0.69
N PRO A 131 11.15 -7.98 1.98
CA PRO A 131 12.55 -8.15 2.37
C PRO A 131 13.17 -9.49 1.93
N ASP A 132 12.36 -10.50 1.58
CA ASP A 132 12.83 -11.72 0.92
C ASP A 132 13.13 -11.51 -0.59
N TYR A 133 12.71 -10.38 -1.15
CA TYR A 133 12.78 -10.06 -2.58
C TYR A 133 12.05 -11.06 -3.48
N THR A 134 10.99 -11.67 -2.95
CA THR A 134 10.09 -12.57 -3.70
C THR A 134 8.78 -11.89 -4.09
N ALA A 135 8.58 -10.63 -3.68
CA ALA A 135 7.41 -9.85 -4.06
C ALA A 135 7.37 -9.59 -5.57
N ASN A 136 6.25 -9.94 -6.19
CA ASN A 136 6.01 -9.65 -7.60
C ASN A 136 5.57 -8.20 -7.77
N LEU A 137 6.47 -7.22 -7.70
CA LEU A 137 6.19 -5.80 -7.87
C LEU A 137 5.91 -5.44 -9.35
N TRP A 138 5.07 -6.24 -10.00
CA TRP A 138 4.74 -6.16 -11.43
C TRP A 138 4.16 -4.81 -11.85
N TRP A 139 3.47 -4.11 -10.97
CA TRP A 139 2.87 -2.80 -11.27
C TRP A 139 3.91 -1.71 -11.54
N PHE A 140 5.08 -1.79 -10.91
CA PHE A 140 6.21 -0.91 -11.21
C PHE A 140 6.91 -1.31 -12.50
N VAL A 141 7.08 -2.61 -12.77
CA VAL A 141 7.65 -3.10 -14.02
C VAL A 141 6.73 -2.76 -15.20
N LEU A 142 5.41 -2.90 -15.03
CA LEU A 142 4.43 -2.47 -16.03
C LEU A 142 4.50 -0.96 -16.30
N ASP A 143 4.66 -0.16 -15.25
CA ASP A 143 4.86 1.29 -15.39
C ASP A 143 6.13 1.59 -16.18
N ASP A 144 7.26 0.93 -15.86
CA ASP A 144 8.52 1.11 -16.59
C ASP A 144 8.36 0.77 -18.08
N ILE A 145 7.67 -0.33 -18.40
CA ILE A 145 7.40 -0.72 -19.79
C ILE A 145 6.55 0.35 -20.51
N ILE A 146 5.44 0.76 -19.88
CA ILE A 146 4.51 1.71 -20.51
C ILE A 146 5.12 3.11 -20.61
N SER A 147 5.81 3.56 -19.57
CA SER A 147 6.41 4.90 -19.54
C SER A 147 7.50 5.08 -20.58
N SER A 148 8.27 4.01 -20.85
CA SER A 148 9.41 4.02 -21.77
C SER A 148 9.05 3.80 -23.24
N ASN A 149 7.79 3.45 -23.56
CA ASN A 149 7.39 3.10 -24.92
C ASN A 149 6.19 3.90 -25.40
N SER A 150 6.17 4.24 -26.70
CA SER A 150 5.00 4.83 -27.36
C SER A 150 4.02 3.79 -27.90
N VAL A 151 4.48 2.55 -28.06
CA VAL A 151 3.68 1.40 -28.49
C VAL A 151 4.15 0.17 -27.73
N ILE A 152 3.22 -0.62 -27.22
CA ILE A 152 3.49 -1.91 -26.57
C ILE A 152 2.84 -3.02 -27.36
N LYS A 153 3.57 -4.14 -27.54
CA LYS A 153 3.06 -5.37 -28.16
C LYS A 153 3.12 -6.47 -27.12
N THR A 154 2.01 -7.16 -26.94
CA THR A 154 1.90 -8.33 -26.02
C THR A 154 1.86 -9.63 -26.79
N SER A 155 2.19 -10.76 -26.16
CA SER A 155 2.33 -12.07 -26.84
C SER A 155 1.03 -12.60 -27.45
N ASP A 156 -0.14 -12.08 -27.03
CA ASP A 156 -1.44 -12.36 -27.62
C ASP A 156 -1.69 -11.59 -28.95
N GLY A 157 -0.68 -10.86 -29.43
CA GLY A 157 -0.71 -10.10 -30.69
C GLY A 157 -1.41 -8.74 -30.58
N VAL A 158 -1.80 -8.30 -29.38
CA VAL A 158 -2.42 -6.99 -29.17
C VAL A 158 -1.36 -5.90 -29.23
N VAL A 159 -1.70 -4.79 -29.90
CA VAL A 159 -0.87 -3.59 -30.00
C VAL A 159 -1.54 -2.46 -29.20
N TRP A 160 -0.81 -1.92 -28.24
CA TRP A 160 -1.29 -0.91 -27.32
C TRP A 160 -0.67 0.44 -27.63
N ASP A 161 -1.51 1.46 -27.85
CA ASP A 161 -1.06 2.83 -28.12
C ASP A 161 -0.77 3.57 -26.82
N CYS A 162 0.49 3.90 -26.60
CA CYS A 162 1.03 4.61 -25.42
C CYS A 162 1.61 5.99 -25.81
N THR A 163 1.13 6.63 -26.88
CA THR A 163 1.70 7.89 -27.41
C THR A 163 1.40 9.11 -26.55
N THR A 164 0.35 9.09 -25.74
CA THR A 164 -0.01 10.20 -24.85
C THR A 164 -0.09 9.73 -23.39
N LYS A 165 0.07 10.65 -22.43
CA LYS A 165 -0.04 10.34 -21.00
C LYS A 165 -1.37 9.68 -20.68
N GLN A 166 -2.49 10.18 -21.20
CA GLN A 166 -3.80 9.60 -20.97
C GLN A 166 -3.91 8.16 -21.52
N ARG A 167 -3.38 7.92 -22.74
CA ARG A 167 -3.36 6.57 -23.31
C ARG A 167 -2.51 5.60 -22.50
N LYS A 168 -1.35 6.05 -22.00
CA LYS A 168 -0.52 5.25 -21.10
C LYS A 168 -1.30 4.82 -19.85
N ILE A 169 -2.04 5.72 -19.21
CA ILE A 169 -2.88 5.40 -18.05
C ILE A 169 -4.00 4.42 -18.43
N ASP A 170 -4.71 4.68 -19.55
CA ASP A 170 -5.78 3.78 -20.02
C ASP A 170 -5.23 2.36 -20.30
N VAL A 171 -4.06 2.26 -20.93
CA VAL A 171 -3.36 1.00 -21.21
C VAL A 171 -2.91 0.30 -19.92
N TYR A 172 -2.33 1.05 -18.98
CA TYR A 172 -1.95 0.51 -17.67
C TYR A 172 -3.14 -0.15 -16.98
N MET A 173 -4.28 0.54 -16.92
CA MET A 173 -5.48 0.00 -16.26
C MET A 173 -6.07 -1.20 -17.00
N ALA A 174 -5.99 -1.23 -18.33
CA ALA A 174 -6.45 -2.37 -19.13
C ALA A 174 -5.55 -3.60 -18.94
N LEU A 175 -4.23 -3.40 -18.98
CA LEU A 175 -3.24 -4.47 -18.75
C LEU A 175 -3.29 -4.98 -17.31
N ARG A 176 -3.51 -4.11 -16.32
CA ARG A 176 -3.72 -4.50 -14.92
C ARG A 176 -4.85 -5.54 -14.78
N GLU A 177 -6.00 -5.30 -15.42
CA GLU A 177 -7.15 -6.24 -15.38
C GLU A 177 -6.84 -7.61 -16.03
N ILE A 178 -5.88 -7.66 -16.95
CA ILE A 178 -5.39 -8.90 -17.55
C ILE A 178 -4.42 -9.60 -16.61
N ILE A 179 -3.44 -8.87 -16.09
CA ILE A 179 -2.37 -9.39 -15.23
C ILE A 179 -2.93 -9.96 -13.92
N LEU A 180 -3.95 -9.32 -13.33
CA LEU A 180 -4.62 -9.82 -12.12
C LEU A 180 -5.31 -11.18 -12.28
N LYS A 181 -5.41 -11.69 -13.51
CA LYS A 181 -5.96 -13.03 -13.80
C LYS A 181 -4.86 -14.08 -14.04
N PHE A 182 -3.59 -13.69 -13.95
CA PHE A 182 -2.50 -14.65 -14.08
C PHE A 182 -2.49 -15.58 -12.86
N PRO A 183 -2.22 -16.88 -13.06
CA PRO A 183 -2.12 -17.83 -11.96
C PRO A 183 -1.04 -17.41 -10.96
N ALA A 184 -1.34 -17.44 -9.69
CA ALA A 184 -0.40 -17.00 -8.65
C ALA A 184 0.86 -17.87 -8.58
N ASP A 185 0.70 -19.16 -8.81
CA ASP A 185 1.78 -20.18 -8.80
C ASP A 185 2.68 -20.13 -10.05
N ASP A 186 2.24 -19.49 -11.13
CA ASP A 186 3.00 -19.35 -12.39
C ASP A 186 3.12 -17.86 -12.83
N PHE A 187 2.95 -16.94 -11.90
CA PHE A 187 2.82 -15.52 -12.20
C PHE A 187 4.02 -14.95 -12.96
N GLU A 188 5.24 -15.19 -12.48
CA GLU A 188 6.46 -14.64 -13.08
C GLU A 188 6.67 -15.14 -14.52
N ASN A 189 6.43 -16.42 -14.77
CA ASN A 189 6.54 -16.99 -16.12
C ASN A 189 5.48 -16.39 -17.05
N LYS A 190 4.23 -16.30 -16.60
CA LYS A 190 3.13 -15.73 -17.40
C LYS A 190 3.34 -14.25 -17.69
N PHE A 191 3.82 -13.49 -16.72
CA PHE A 191 4.13 -12.08 -16.89
C PHE A 191 5.28 -11.91 -17.90
N THR A 192 6.35 -12.68 -17.76
CA THR A 192 7.51 -12.66 -18.67
C THR A 192 7.14 -13.08 -20.09
N GLU A 193 6.35 -14.13 -20.25
CA GLU A 193 5.84 -14.59 -21.55
C GLU A 193 4.98 -13.51 -22.22
N TYR A 194 4.06 -12.91 -21.44
CA TYR A 194 3.12 -11.91 -21.94
C TYR A 194 3.81 -10.63 -22.44
N PHE A 195 4.90 -10.26 -21.79
CA PHE A 195 5.74 -9.11 -22.15
C PHE A 195 7.11 -9.51 -22.72
N SER A 196 7.20 -10.61 -23.45
CA SER A 196 8.46 -11.20 -23.95
C SER A 196 9.34 -10.27 -24.79
N GLY A 197 8.79 -9.20 -25.34
CA GLY A 197 9.54 -8.18 -26.07
C GLY A 197 10.24 -7.13 -25.19
N TYR A 198 10.14 -7.22 -23.84
CA TYR A 198 10.62 -6.22 -22.90
C TYR A 198 11.55 -6.82 -21.86
N LYS A 199 12.46 -5.98 -21.34
CA LYS A 199 13.32 -6.41 -20.23
C LYS A 199 12.51 -6.45 -18.95
N ILE A 200 12.35 -7.64 -18.38
CA ILE A 200 11.63 -7.90 -17.14
C ILE A 200 12.61 -8.46 -16.12
N ASN A 201 12.58 -7.90 -14.91
CA ASN A 201 13.29 -8.44 -13.76
C ASN A 201 12.54 -8.04 -12.48
N LEU A 202 11.55 -8.87 -12.09
CA LEU A 202 10.72 -8.63 -10.91
C LEU A 202 11.56 -8.62 -9.62
N LYS A 203 12.53 -9.52 -9.53
CA LYS A 203 13.42 -9.61 -8.37
C LYS A 203 14.31 -8.38 -8.19
N GLU A 204 14.88 -7.83 -9.27
CA GLU A 204 15.66 -6.59 -9.18
C GLU A 204 14.75 -5.40 -8.82
N LYS A 205 13.52 -5.37 -9.33
CA LYS A 205 12.55 -4.35 -8.94
C LYS A 205 12.18 -4.45 -7.44
N ALA A 206 12.02 -5.65 -6.91
CA ALA A 206 11.82 -5.85 -5.49
C ALA A 206 13.04 -5.36 -4.67
N LYS A 207 14.27 -5.69 -5.06
CA LYS A 207 15.50 -5.20 -4.39
C LYS A 207 15.66 -3.67 -4.46
N GLU A 208 15.21 -3.06 -5.56
CA GLU A 208 15.24 -1.59 -5.72
C GLU A 208 14.32 -0.90 -4.72
N LEU A 209 13.09 -1.40 -4.55
CA LEU A 209 12.01 -0.71 -3.87
C LEU A 209 11.73 -1.19 -2.46
N ALA A 210 11.92 -2.47 -2.16
CA ALA A 210 11.62 -3.05 -0.86
C ALA A 210 12.76 -2.87 0.15
N LEU A 211 12.41 -2.78 1.43
CA LEU A 211 13.38 -2.90 2.53
C LEU A 211 14.05 -4.27 2.48
N SER A 212 15.34 -4.33 2.79
CA SER A 212 16.01 -5.58 3.16
C SER A 212 15.70 -5.95 4.62
N TRP A 213 15.99 -7.19 5.02
CA TRP A 213 15.86 -7.59 6.44
C TRP A 213 16.73 -6.75 7.38
N ASP A 214 17.94 -6.37 6.96
CA ASP A 214 18.78 -5.48 7.75
C ASP A 214 18.16 -4.08 7.89
N GLU A 215 17.51 -3.58 6.83
CA GLU A 215 16.81 -2.30 6.87
C GLU A 215 15.52 -2.36 7.71
N VAL A 216 14.78 -3.50 7.70
CA VAL A 216 13.65 -3.73 8.62
C VAL A 216 14.13 -3.73 10.07
N LYS A 217 15.25 -4.42 10.35
CA LYS A 217 15.87 -4.42 11.67
C LYS A 217 16.30 -3.02 12.11
N GLN A 218 16.90 -2.26 11.22
CA GLN A 218 17.30 -0.86 11.49
C GLN A 218 16.07 0.01 11.83
N LEU A 219 14.94 -0.16 11.13
CA LEU A 219 13.67 0.51 11.50
C LEU A 219 13.19 0.09 12.88
N ALA A 220 13.23 -1.20 13.20
CA ALA A 220 12.82 -1.75 14.49
C ALA A 220 13.70 -1.29 15.67
N GLU A 221 14.90 -0.80 15.42
CA GLU A 221 15.79 -0.22 16.44
C GLU A 221 15.42 1.23 16.79
N SER A 222 14.72 1.95 15.89
CA SER A 222 14.26 3.30 16.19
C SER A 222 13.15 3.29 17.26
N PRO A 223 13.27 4.07 18.33
CA PRO A 223 12.24 4.16 19.37
C PRO A 223 10.92 4.77 18.87
N LEU A 224 10.93 5.36 17.69
CA LEU A 224 9.74 5.98 17.06
C LEU A 224 9.05 5.04 16.07
N CYS A 225 9.68 3.92 15.66
CA CYS A 225 9.12 3.03 14.66
C CYS A 225 8.66 1.72 15.28
N THR A 226 7.38 1.41 15.12
CA THR A 226 6.82 0.09 15.43
C THR A 226 6.74 -0.73 14.14
N ILE A 227 7.21 -1.99 14.18
CA ILE A 227 7.02 -2.92 13.07
C ILE A 227 5.70 -3.67 13.27
N GLY A 228 4.84 -3.64 12.27
CA GLY A 228 3.63 -4.44 12.15
C GLY A 228 3.74 -5.45 11.01
N ALA A 229 2.81 -6.38 10.92
CA ALA A 229 2.75 -7.39 9.87
C ALA A 229 1.63 -7.10 8.85
N GLN A 230 1.83 -7.57 7.60
CA GLN A 230 0.85 -7.45 6.51
C GLN A 230 0.87 -8.71 5.62
N THR A 231 0.74 -9.89 6.21
CA THR A 231 0.86 -11.22 5.59
C THR A 231 2.27 -11.54 5.05
N THR A 232 2.45 -12.77 4.61
CA THR A 232 3.70 -13.22 3.97
C THR A 232 3.79 -12.74 2.53
N ASN A 233 2.73 -12.93 1.73
CA ASN A 233 2.76 -12.77 0.27
C ASN A 233 1.84 -11.65 -0.27
N HIS A 234 1.29 -10.78 0.58
CA HIS A 234 0.36 -9.70 0.20
C HIS A 234 -0.87 -10.24 -0.56
N VAL A 235 -1.42 -11.34 -0.11
CA VAL A 235 -2.55 -12.03 -0.75
C VAL A 235 -3.91 -11.48 -0.31
N ASN A 236 -4.93 -11.69 -1.14
CA ASN A 236 -6.31 -11.46 -0.74
C ASN A 236 -6.77 -12.62 0.17
N LEU A 237 -6.83 -12.39 1.47
CA LEU A 237 -7.19 -13.40 2.46
C LEU A 237 -8.62 -13.93 2.24
N ALA A 238 -9.54 -13.12 1.69
CA ALA A 238 -10.91 -13.54 1.43
C ALA A 238 -11.04 -14.62 0.34
N GLU A 239 -10.02 -14.78 -0.50
CA GLU A 239 -9.98 -15.79 -1.57
C GLU A 239 -9.32 -17.10 -1.13
N MET A 240 -8.86 -17.19 0.14
CA MET A 240 -8.18 -18.35 0.71
C MET A 240 -9.08 -19.10 1.68
N ASP A 241 -8.81 -20.40 1.88
CA ASP A 241 -9.40 -21.12 3.01
C ASP A 241 -8.86 -20.64 4.36
N ASP A 242 -9.52 -21.04 5.44
CA ASP A 242 -9.20 -20.56 6.80
C ASP A 242 -7.78 -20.89 7.25
N ASP A 243 -7.30 -22.09 6.93
CA ASP A 243 -5.98 -22.53 7.37
C ASP A 243 -4.88 -21.82 6.58
N ALA A 244 -5.02 -21.70 5.26
CA ALA A 244 -4.08 -20.98 4.42
C ALA A 244 -4.04 -19.47 4.79
N ALA A 245 -5.20 -18.82 4.96
CA ALA A 245 -5.28 -17.43 5.40
C ALA A 245 -4.66 -17.22 6.78
N TYR A 246 -4.90 -18.14 7.71
CA TYR A 246 -4.29 -18.10 9.05
C TYR A 246 -2.76 -18.23 8.99
N GLN A 247 -2.23 -19.12 8.12
CA GLN A 247 -0.79 -19.28 7.95
C GLN A 247 -0.14 -18.03 7.36
N GLU A 248 -0.75 -17.38 6.38
CA GLU A 248 -0.27 -16.11 5.83
C GLU A 248 -0.12 -15.03 6.91
N ILE A 249 -1.08 -14.96 7.83
CA ILE A 249 -1.08 -14.02 8.94
C ILE A 249 -0.03 -14.39 9.99
N LEU A 250 -0.01 -15.67 10.44
CA LEU A 250 0.83 -16.13 11.53
C LEU A 250 2.32 -16.16 11.14
N GLN A 251 2.64 -16.68 9.95
CA GLN A 251 4.03 -16.79 9.48
C GLN A 251 4.67 -15.41 9.30
N SER A 252 3.93 -14.43 8.79
CA SER A 252 4.45 -13.06 8.67
C SER A 252 4.83 -12.47 10.04
N LYS A 253 4.01 -12.69 11.06
CA LYS A 253 4.32 -12.31 12.45
C LYS A 253 5.58 -12.98 12.96
N GLN A 254 5.64 -14.30 12.88
CA GLN A 254 6.76 -15.11 13.39
C GLN A 254 8.08 -14.74 12.70
N GLN A 255 8.06 -14.57 11.39
CA GLN A 255 9.25 -14.19 10.63
C GLN A 255 9.74 -12.79 11.01
N LEU A 256 8.85 -11.82 11.18
CA LEU A 256 9.22 -10.48 11.63
C LEU A 256 9.78 -10.48 13.06
N GLU A 257 9.17 -11.23 13.97
CA GLU A 257 9.66 -11.39 15.36
C GLU A 257 11.04 -12.04 15.38
N GLU A 258 11.25 -13.10 14.58
CA GLU A 258 12.56 -13.76 14.45
C GLU A 258 13.64 -12.81 13.93
N LYS A 259 13.35 -12.09 12.84
CA LYS A 259 14.33 -11.23 12.16
C LYS A 259 14.66 -9.96 12.93
N THR A 260 13.68 -9.39 13.65
CA THR A 260 13.87 -8.12 14.37
C THR A 260 14.20 -8.30 15.84
N GLY A 261 13.89 -9.45 16.43
CA GLY A 261 13.96 -9.69 17.88
C GLY A 261 12.93 -8.85 18.67
N LYS A 262 11.93 -8.29 18.03
CA LYS A 262 10.88 -7.47 18.63
C LYS A 262 9.53 -8.16 18.53
N GLN A 263 8.65 -7.94 19.51
CA GLN A 263 7.26 -8.41 19.43
C GLN A 263 6.50 -7.64 18.35
N VAL A 264 5.75 -8.36 17.51
CA VAL A 264 4.88 -7.79 16.47
C VAL A 264 3.43 -7.90 16.91
N SER A 265 2.86 -6.76 17.31
CA SER A 265 1.53 -6.68 17.96
C SER A 265 0.42 -6.16 17.04
N HIS A 266 0.76 -5.62 15.88
CA HIS A 266 -0.17 -4.91 14.99
C HIS A 266 -0.19 -5.52 13.61
N PHE A 267 -1.38 -5.57 12.98
CA PHE A 267 -1.59 -6.17 11.67
C PHE A 267 -2.31 -5.22 10.72
N ALA A 268 -1.94 -5.21 9.44
CA ALA A 268 -2.69 -4.58 8.38
C ALA A 268 -3.20 -5.65 7.39
N PHE A 269 -4.47 -5.58 7.03
CA PHE A 269 -5.02 -6.48 6.01
C PHE A 269 -4.60 -6.00 4.62
N PRO A 270 -3.99 -6.87 3.77
CA PRO A 270 -3.73 -6.55 2.37
C PRO A 270 -5.00 -6.08 1.66
N PHE A 271 -4.89 -5.05 0.80
CA PHE A 271 -6.03 -4.34 0.19
C PHE A 271 -6.96 -3.69 1.22
N GLY A 272 -7.38 -4.41 2.24
CA GLY A 272 -8.07 -3.94 3.43
C GLY A 272 -9.42 -3.26 3.20
N THR A 273 -10.10 -3.44 2.04
CA THR A 273 -11.43 -2.87 1.80
C THR A 273 -12.52 -3.78 2.36
N ALA A 274 -13.76 -3.29 2.40
CA ALA A 274 -14.90 -4.07 2.90
C ALA A 274 -15.22 -5.32 2.05
N ASN A 275 -14.63 -5.46 0.87
CA ASN A 275 -14.79 -6.64 0.03
C ASN A 275 -13.83 -7.76 0.39
N GLU A 276 -12.64 -7.41 0.89
CA GLU A 276 -11.56 -8.36 1.22
C GLU A 276 -11.48 -8.67 2.72
N VAL A 277 -12.13 -7.88 3.58
CA VAL A 277 -12.01 -8.05 5.04
C VAL A 277 -13.38 -8.10 5.70
N THR A 278 -13.67 -9.23 6.34
CA THR A 278 -14.91 -9.52 7.05
C THR A 278 -14.64 -9.94 8.51
N GLU A 279 -15.68 -10.28 9.24
CA GLU A 279 -15.54 -10.82 10.61
C GLU A 279 -14.66 -12.10 10.69
N ARG A 280 -14.49 -12.82 9.55
CA ARG A 280 -13.61 -13.98 9.45
C ARG A 280 -12.14 -13.54 9.58
N GLU A 281 -11.71 -12.58 8.79
CA GLU A 281 -10.33 -12.09 8.77
C GLU A 281 -9.97 -11.44 10.11
N TYR A 282 -10.90 -10.70 10.75
CA TYR A 282 -10.68 -10.14 12.08
C TYR A 282 -10.40 -11.24 13.13
N ARG A 283 -11.17 -12.33 13.12
CA ARG A 283 -10.94 -13.48 14.02
C ARG A 283 -9.63 -14.19 13.76
N LEU A 284 -9.20 -14.31 12.51
CA LEU A 284 -7.91 -14.92 12.16
C LEU A 284 -6.74 -14.09 12.69
N ALA A 285 -6.78 -12.76 12.54
CA ALA A 285 -5.77 -11.87 13.10
C ALA A 285 -5.75 -11.93 14.65
N GLN A 286 -6.91 -11.97 15.29
CA GLN A 286 -7.02 -12.15 16.75
C GLN A 286 -6.45 -13.50 17.20
N LYS A 287 -6.77 -14.59 16.50
CA LYS A 287 -6.25 -15.95 16.75
C LYS A 287 -4.74 -16.01 16.61
N ALA A 288 -4.14 -15.24 15.68
CA ALA A 288 -2.70 -15.15 15.52
C ALA A 288 -1.99 -14.33 16.63
N GLY A 289 -2.75 -13.80 17.60
CA GLY A 289 -2.23 -13.11 18.77
C GLY A 289 -1.77 -11.68 18.50
N PHE A 290 -2.35 -11.00 17.51
CA PHE A 290 -2.21 -9.55 17.37
C PHE A 290 -3.07 -8.83 18.42
N LYS A 291 -2.68 -7.61 18.76
CA LYS A 291 -3.44 -6.72 19.65
C LYS A 291 -4.43 -5.85 18.87
N THR A 292 -4.02 -5.41 17.68
CA THR A 292 -4.84 -4.58 16.80
C THR A 292 -4.69 -4.99 15.35
N ALA A 293 -5.72 -4.68 14.55
CA ALA A 293 -5.63 -4.73 13.10
C ALA A 293 -6.31 -3.54 12.45
N VAL A 294 -5.76 -3.09 11.31
CA VAL A 294 -6.22 -1.91 10.59
C VAL A 294 -6.80 -2.29 9.23
N VAL A 295 -7.82 -1.55 8.79
CA VAL A 295 -8.42 -1.64 7.46
C VAL A 295 -8.09 -0.40 6.61
N SER A 296 -8.29 -0.46 5.29
CA SER A 296 -7.98 0.64 4.37
C SER A 296 -9.13 1.64 4.18
N PHE A 297 -10.25 1.45 4.85
CA PHE A 297 -11.45 2.27 4.70
C PHE A 297 -11.92 2.82 6.05
N GLY A 298 -12.93 3.67 6.00
CA GLY A 298 -13.55 4.22 7.20
C GLY A 298 -13.31 5.73 7.34
N GLY A 299 -12.79 6.17 8.46
CA GLY A 299 -12.68 7.61 8.74
C GLY A 299 -12.04 7.90 10.09
N ASN A 300 -12.73 8.67 10.92
CA ASN A 300 -12.30 8.95 12.28
C ASN A 300 -12.45 7.73 13.17
N ILE A 301 -11.58 7.65 14.16
CA ILE A 301 -11.77 6.73 15.28
C ILE A 301 -12.88 7.29 16.16
N THR A 302 -13.94 6.52 16.33
CA THR A 302 -15.07 6.86 17.19
C THR A 302 -15.24 5.89 18.35
N ASP A 303 -14.64 4.70 18.25
CA ASP A 303 -14.69 3.65 19.25
C ASP A 303 -13.39 2.82 19.20
N LEU A 304 -12.84 2.49 20.37
CA LEU A 304 -11.66 1.62 20.56
C LEU A 304 -12.00 0.49 21.58
N SER A 305 -13.25 0.00 21.55
CA SER A 305 -13.61 -1.20 22.27
C SER A 305 -12.89 -2.43 21.71
N GLU A 306 -12.80 -3.50 22.47
CA GLU A 306 -12.21 -4.76 22.02
C GLU A 306 -12.77 -5.26 20.69
N LYS A 307 -14.04 -4.95 20.40
CA LYS A 307 -14.71 -5.32 19.14
C LYS A 307 -14.22 -4.53 17.93
N THR A 308 -13.64 -3.34 18.14
CA THR A 308 -13.20 -2.44 17.07
C THR A 308 -11.69 -2.44 16.88
N LEU A 309 -10.91 -2.98 17.83
CA LEU A 309 -9.45 -3.04 17.73
C LEU A 309 -8.93 -3.87 16.54
N PHE A 310 -9.73 -4.78 15.99
CA PHE A 310 -9.36 -5.58 14.81
C PHE A 310 -9.94 -5.03 13.49
N LYS A 311 -10.55 -3.84 13.52
CA LYS A 311 -11.11 -3.14 12.35
C LYS A 311 -10.90 -1.63 12.45
N ILE A 312 -9.74 -1.21 12.92
CA ILE A 312 -9.42 0.21 13.09
C ILE A 312 -9.44 0.89 11.71
N PRO A 313 -10.30 1.91 11.52
CA PRO A 313 -10.42 2.59 10.24
C PRO A 313 -9.21 3.49 9.99
N ARG A 314 -8.85 3.63 8.70
CA ARG A 314 -7.76 4.52 8.30
C ARG A 314 -8.20 5.56 7.28
N LYS A 315 -7.48 6.65 7.23
CA LYS A 315 -7.56 7.67 6.18
C LYS A 315 -6.27 7.67 5.38
N MET A 316 -6.40 7.59 4.07
CA MET A 316 -5.24 7.67 3.20
C MET A 316 -4.70 9.10 3.15
N LEU A 317 -3.44 9.27 3.52
CA LEU A 317 -2.69 10.51 3.33
C LEU A 317 -1.92 10.40 2.00
N VAL A 318 -2.21 11.31 1.08
CA VAL A 318 -1.54 11.41 -0.21
C VAL A 318 -1.18 12.85 -0.50
N ASP A 319 -0.05 13.05 -1.17
CA ASP A 319 0.36 14.34 -1.69
C ASP A 319 -0.38 14.58 -3.01
N VAL A 320 -1.42 15.41 -2.98
CA VAL A 320 -2.33 15.63 -4.11
C VAL A 320 -1.94 16.84 -4.96
N TYR A 321 -0.73 17.37 -4.77
CA TYR A 321 -0.31 18.65 -5.37
C TYR A 321 0.01 18.58 -6.85
N HIS A 322 -0.18 17.45 -7.48
CA HIS A 322 0.12 17.30 -8.89
C HIS A 322 -1.19 17.33 -9.67
N GLU A 323 -1.51 18.49 -10.24
CA GLU A 323 -2.48 18.60 -11.32
C GLU A 323 -1.96 17.74 -12.50
N PHE A 324 -2.74 16.73 -12.83
CA PHE A 324 -2.47 15.82 -13.93
C PHE A 324 -3.20 16.27 -15.21
#